data_43547129ae2013013913618d4dbec4ba
#
_entry.id   43547129ae2013013913618d4dbec4ba
#
_cell.length_a   1.000
_cell.length_b   1.000
_cell.length_c   1.000
_cell.angle_alpha   90.00
_cell.angle_beta   90.00
_cell.angle_gamma   90.00
#
_symmetry.space_group_name_H-M   'P 1'
#
loop_
_entity.id
_entity.type
_entity.pdbx_description
1 polymer ?
#
loop_
_entity_poly.entity_id
_entity_poly.type
_entity_poly.pdbx_seq_one_letter_code
_entity_poly.pdbx_strand_id
1 'polypeptide(L)'
;VEGVASFYRFFHLRPVGRYHVLWSDNITDRMLGSHAMAQDLRRLLQVPPRGTSADGLASMGFASCTGLGDQGPALLINQKHVITRMDSPRVRELADLVHNQVPPDDWPAHWMQVDDQVRRSDVLLDTPLLQGQALQASQKRGAQATLSELSASRLRGRGGAGFSTARKWSLCQAAPVPEGGTRVVVCNADEGEPGTFK
;
A
#
# COMPACT_ATOMS: atom_id res chain seq x y z
N VAL A 1 5.44 26.06 -5.55
CA VAL A 1 5.98 24.87 -6.26
C VAL A 1 6.78 23.98 -5.31
N GLU A 2 7.78 24.52 -4.58
CA GLU A 2 8.66 23.74 -3.70
C GLU A 2 7.88 22.99 -2.59
N GLY A 3 6.90 23.62 -1.94
CA GLY A 3 6.09 23.00 -0.90
C GLY A 3 5.29 21.78 -1.42
N VAL A 4 4.80 21.83 -2.65
CA VAL A 4 4.11 20.68 -3.27
C VAL A 4 5.12 19.58 -3.62
N ALA A 5 6.24 19.96 -4.24
CA ALA A 5 7.26 18.99 -4.66
C ALA A 5 7.92 18.28 -3.45
N SER A 6 8.07 18.96 -2.31
CA SER A 6 8.64 18.35 -1.09
C SER A 6 7.65 17.46 -0.33
N PHE A 7 6.34 17.65 -0.55
CA PHE A 7 5.30 16.86 0.10
C PHE A 7 5.19 15.45 -0.51
N TYR A 8 5.19 15.35 -1.83
CA TYR A 8 5.06 14.07 -2.52
C TYR A 8 6.42 13.38 -2.68
N ARG A 9 6.53 12.14 -2.26
CA ARG A 9 7.78 11.36 -2.29
C ARG A 9 8.29 11.01 -3.70
N PHE A 10 7.46 11.14 -4.70
CA PHE A 10 7.81 10.90 -6.10
C PHE A 10 8.38 12.14 -6.80
N PHE A 11 8.30 13.31 -6.16
CA PHE A 11 8.94 14.51 -6.67
C PHE A 11 10.26 14.77 -5.95
N HIS A 12 11.24 15.25 -6.68
CA HIS A 12 12.58 15.49 -6.18
C HIS A 12 13.01 16.93 -6.49
N LEU A 13 13.53 17.64 -5.50
CA LEU A 13 14.08 19.00 -5.65
C LEU A 13 15.55 18.99 -6.11
N ARG A 14 16.16 17.81 -6.14
CA ARG A 14 17.54 17.59 -6.56
C ARG A 14 17.59 16.33 -7.42
N PRO A 15 18.57 16.22 -8.34
CA PRO A 15 18.75 14.99 -9.10
C PRO A 15 18.91 13.78 -8.17
N VAL A 16 18.23 12.70 -8.51
CA VAL A 16 18.36 11.39 -7.85
C VAL A 16 19.34 10.52 -8.65
N GLY A 17 19.84 9.45 -8.02
CA GLY A 17 20.71 8.48 -8.69
C GLY A 17 19.97 7.71 -9.79
N ARG A 18 20.74 7.04 -10.63
CA ARG A 18 20.23 6.13 -11.68
C ARG A 18 19.27 5.09 -11.08
N TYR A 19 19.58 4.63 -9.87
CA TYR A 19 18.73 3.74 -9.06
C TYR A 19 18.23 4.51 -7.84
N HIS A 20 16.96 4.90 -7.87
CA HIS A 20 16.32 5.50 -6.70
C HIS A 20 15.55 4.44 -5.93
N VAL A 21 16.02 4.16 -4.71
CA VAL A 21 15.45 3.13 -3.83
C VAL A 21 14.57 3.79 -2.78
N LEU A 22 13.28 3.52 -2.82
CA LEU A 22 12.30 4.05 -1.87
C LEU A 22 11.78 2.92 -0.98
N TRP A 23 12.19 2.90 0.29
CA TRP A 23 11.77 1.91 1.27
C TRP A 23 10.43 2.26 1.88
N SER A 24 9.62 1.25 2.16
CA SER A 24 8.42 1.40 2.97
C SER A 24 8.78 1.62 4.44
N ASP A 25 8.13 2.62 5.07
CA ASP A 25 8.36 3.05 6.45
C ASP A 25 7.12 2.81 7.35
N ASN A 26 6.19 1.95 6.92
CA ASN A 26 5.07 1.58 7.77
C ASN A 26 5.51 0.70 8.94
N ILE A 27 4.66 0.59 9.95
CA ILE A 27 5.00 -0.14 11.18
C ILE A 27 5.28 -1.62 10.91
N THR A 28 4.59 -2.26 9.96
CA THR A 28 4.79 -3.66 9.62
C THR A 28 6.18 -3.89 9.03
N ASP A 29 6.56 -3.07 8.05
CA ASP A 29 7.89 -3.16 7.43
C ASP A 29 9.01 -2.86 8.44
N ARG A 30 8.79 -1.91 9.35
CA ARG A 30 9.73 -1.63 10.46
C ARG A 30 9.93 -2.83 11.37
N MET A 31 8.83 -3.49 11.76
CA MET A 31 8.89 -4.71 12.60
C MET A 31 9.58 -5.86 11.89
N LEU A 32 9.53 -5.91 10.56
CA LEU A 32 10.24 -6.87 9.73
C LEU A 32 11.70 -6.46 9.42
N GLY A 33 12.16 -5.33 9.96
CA GLY A 33 13.57 -4.92 9.89
C GLY A 33 13.93 -4.02 8.71
N SER A 34 12.96 -3.39 8.03
CA SER A 34 13.21 -2.52 6.87
C SER A 34 14.27 -1.44 7.11
N HIS A 35 14.27 -0.82 8.30
CA HIS A 35 15.24 0.21 8.66
C HIS A 35 16.69 -0.31 8.72
N ALA A 36 16.90 -1.48 9.33
CA ALA A 36 18.23 -2.09 9.40
C ALA A 36 18.75 -2.45 8.00
N MET A 37 17.88 -3.07 7.18
CA MET A 37 18.21 -3.42 5.80
C MET A 37 18.49 -2.19 4.93
N ALA A 38 17.70 -1.10 5.11
CA ALA A 38 17.95 0.15 4.42
C ALA A 38 19.30 0.79 4.84
N GLN A 39 19.68 0.71 6.11
CA GLN A 39 20.99 1.16 6.57
C GLN A 39 22.12 0.32 5.97
N ASP A 40 21.94 -0.99 5.89
CA ASP A 40 22.92 -1.90 5.28
C ASP A 40 23.10 -1.60 3.80
N LEU A 41 22.01 -1.47 3.04
CA LEU A 41 22.07 -1.10 1.63
C LEU A 41 22.74 0.26 1.43
N ARG A 42 22.41 1.23 2.30
CA ARG A 42 23.02 2.57 2.26
C ARG A 42 24.54 2.52 2.44
N ARG A 43 25.04 1.67 3.35
CA ARG A 43 26.49 1.46 3.55
C ARG A 43 27.13 0.81 2.34
N LEU A 44 26.51 -0.24 1.80
CA LEU A 44 27.00 -0.95 0.63
C LEU A 44 27.10 -0.03 -0.59
N LEU A 45 26.08 0.78 -0.85
CA LEU A 45 26.02 1.72 -1.98
C LEU A 45 26.66 3.08 -1.69
N GLN A 46 27.23 3.29 -0.51
CA GLN A 46 27.86 4.55 -0.08
C GLN A 46 26.94 5.78 -0.28
N VAL A 47 25.65 5.60 -0.10
CA VAL A 47 24.66 6.69 -0.23
C VAL A 47 24.68 7.57 1.02
N PRO A 48 24.89 8.88 0.95
CA PRO A 48 24.85 9.77 2.11
C PRO A 48 23.42 9.84 2.70
N PRO A 49 23.23 10.28 3.95
CA PRO A 49 21.92 10.39 4.58
C PRO A 49 20.89 11.21 3.79
N ARG A 50 21.36 12.18 3.03
CA ARG A 50 20.57 12.99 2.09
C ARG A 50 21.35 13.17 0.81
N GLY A 51 20.84 12.68 -0.31
CA GLY A 51 21.47 12.86 -1.61
C GLY A 51 21.71 11.57 -2.36
N THR A 52 22.65 11.63 -3.26
CA THR A 52 23.02 10.58 -4.21
C THR A 52 24.45 10.11 -3.91
N SER A 53 24.78 8.85 -4.14
CA SER A 53 26.15 8.33 -4.08
C SER A 53 27.09 9.14 -4.97
N ALA A 54 28.38 9.20 -4.62
CA ALA A 54 29.35 10.04 -5.30
C ALA A 54 29.50 9.70 -6.81
N ASP A 55 29.27 8.45 -7.15
CA ASP A 55 29.27 7.94 -8.52
C ASP A 55 27.96 8.22 -9.31
N GLY A 56 26.96 8.82 -8.66
CA GLY A 56 25.66 9.11 -9.26
C GLY A 56 24.75 7.88 -9.43
N LEU A 57 25.16 6.70 -8.98
CA LEU A 57 24.42 5.47 -9.23
C LEU A 57 23.19 5.35 -8.33
N ALA A 58 23.29 5.63 -7.04
CA ALA A 58 22.20 5.32 -6.11
C ALA A 58 21.74 6.53 -5.30
N SER A 59 20.46 6.62 -5.07
CA SER A 59 19.85 7.48 -4.04
C SER A 59 18.78 6.70 -3.27
N MET A 60 18.55 7.07 -1.99
CA MET A 60 17.66 6.32 -1.13
C MET A 60 16.76 7.23 -0.31
N GLY A 61 15.54 6.78 -0.10
CA GLY A 61 14.56 7.46 0.73
C GLY A 61 13.57 6.48 1.38
N PHE A 62 12.60 7.06 2.09
CA PHE A 62 11.49 6.32 2.68
C PHE A 62 10.16 6.92 2.22
N ALA A 63 9.17 6.06 1.97
CA ALA A 63 7.76 6.42 1.87
C ALA A 63 7.02 5.90 3.10
N SER A 64 5.93 6.57 3.49
CA SER A 64 5.11 6.14 4.63
C SER A 64 4.54 4.74 4.44
N CYS A 65 4.18 4.38 3.20
CA CYS A 65 3.71 3.05 2.82
C CYS A 65 3.92 2.84 1.32
N THR A 66 4.16 1.59 0.91
CA THR A 66 4.19 1.17 -0.50
C THR A 66 2.92 0.41 -0.90
N GLY A 67 1.95 0.25 0.01
CA GLY A 67 0.75 -0.55 -0.20
C GLY A 67 0.97 -2.07 -0.09
N LEU A 68 2.17 -2.52 0.27
CA LEU A 68 2.58 -3.93 0.27
C LEU A 68 2.98 -4.44 1.66
N GLY A 69 2.37 -3.90 2.72
CA GLY A 69 2.70 -4.27 4.10
C GLY A 69 2.41 -5.72 4.47
N ASP A 70 1.59 -6.42 3.69
CA ASP A 70 1.33 -7.86 3.79
C ASP A 70 2.44 -8.72 3.15
N GLN A 71 3.32 -8.10 2.36
CA GLN A 71 4.43 -8.74 1.63
C GLN A 71 5.75 -8.01 1.88
N GLY A 72 5.84 -7.34 3.04
CA GLY A 72 7.03 -6.59 3.43
C GLY A 72 8.20 -7.49 3.87
N PRO A 73 9.33 -6.88 4.13
CA PRO A 73 9.69 -5.51 3.80
C PRO A 73 9.66 -5.24 2.30
N ALA A 74 9.05 -4.12 1.91
CA ALA A 74 8.89 -3.77 0.51
C ALA A 74 9.60 -2.46 0.15
N LEU A 75 10.02 -2.35 -1.09
CA LEU A 75 10.64 -1.15 -1.64
C LEU A 75 10.27 -0.94 -3.11
N LEU A 76 10.47 0.29 -3.58
CA LEU A 76 10.30 0.69 -4.96
C LEU A 76 11.66 1.09 -5.56
N ILE A 77 11.89 0.66 -6.78
CA ILE A 77 13.03 1.11 -7.58
C ILE A 77 12.50 2.00 -8.71
N ASN A 78 13.04 3.21 -8.78
CA ASN A 78 12.72 4.19 -9.83
C ASN A 78 11.22 4.46 -9.98
N GLN A 79 10.45 4.36 -8.88
CA GLN A 79 9.00 4.58 -8.84
C GLN A 79 8.20 3.60 -9.75
N LYS A 80 8.83 2.57 -10.28
CA LYS A 80 8.25 1.65 -11.25
C LYS A 80 8.26 0.20 -10.78
N HIS A 81 9.41 -0.26 -10.29
CA HIS A 81 9.60 -1.67 -9.95
C HIS A 81 9.41 -1.87 -8.45
N VAL A 82 8.46 -2.70 -8.10
CA VAL A 82 8.20 -3.13 -6.73
C VAL A 82 9.11 -4.31 -6.40
N ILE A 83 9.70 -4.32 -5.21
CA ILE A 83 10.35 -5.51 -4.65
C ILE A 83 9.69 -5.84 -3.33
N THR A 84 9.30 -7.10 -3.16
CA THR A 84 8.63 -7.62 -1.97
C THR A 84 9.53 -8.56 -1.18
N ARG A 85 9.22 -8.77 0.09
CA ARG A 85 9.86 -9.78 0.96
C ARG A 85 11.38 -9.66 0.99
N MET A 86 11.88 -8.41 1.13
CA MET A 86 13.31 -8.16 1.26
C MET A 86 13.89 -8.85 2.49
N ASP A 87 15.09 -9.37 2.34
CA ASP A 87 15.91 -9.95 3.40
C ASP A 87 17.38 -9.52 3.27
N SER A 88 18.19 -9.86 4.27
CA SER A 88 19.61 -9.46 4.29
C SER A 88 20.46 -10.05 3.15
N PRO A 89 20.24 -11.28 2.67
CA PRO A 89 20.87 -11.77 1.45
C PRO A 89 20.54 -10.93 0.23
N ARG A 90 19.26 -10.66 -0.01
CA ARG A 90 18.80 -9.85 -1.15
C ARG A 90 19.29 -8.41 -1.11
N VAL A 91 19.52 -7.84 0.09
CA VAL A 91 20.13 -6.51 0.23
C VAL A 91 21.53 -6.47 -0.39
N ARG A 92 22.33 -7.50 -0.19
CA ARG A 92 23.68 -7.61 -0.78
C ARG A 92 23.60 -7.79 -2.29
N GLU A 93 22.76 -8.72 -2.72
CA GLU A 93 22.53 -8.98 -4.14
C GLU A 93 21.99 -7.72 -4.89
N LEU A 94 21.10 -6.95 -4.26
CA LEU A 94 20.64 -5.67 -4.78
C LEU A 94 21.79 -4.67 -4.92
N ALA A 95 22.69 -4.59 -3.94
CA ALA A 95 23.87 -3.74 -4.04
C ALA A 95 24.77 -4.15 -5.20
N ASP A 96 24.98 -5.45 -5.40
CA ASP A 96 25.78 -5.97 -6.52
C ASP A 96 25.14 -5.66 -7.88
N LEU A 97 23.81 -5.80 -8.00
CA LEU A 97 23.06 -5.45 -9.21
C LEU A 97 23.21 -3.96 -9.54
N VAL A 98 23.13 -3.09 -8.53
CA VAL A 98 23.32 -1.64 -8.69
C VAL A 98 24.77 -1.32 -9.11
N HIS A 99 25.78 -1.88 -8.44
CA HIS A 99 27.18 -1.66 -8.77
C HIS A 99 27.53 -2.14 -10.19
N ASN A 100 26.96 -3.27 -10.60
CA ASN A 100 27.12 -3.80 -11.96
C ASN A 100 26.23 -3.11 -12.99
N GLN A 101 25.46 -2.10 -12.57
CA GLN A 101 24.58 -1.29 -13.40
C GLN A 101 23.55 -2.10 -14.20
N VAL A 102 23.11 -3.23 -13.65
CA VAL A 102 22.09 -4.10 -14.25
C VAL A 102 20.74 -3.37 -14.29
N PRO A 103 20.09 -3.25 -15.47
CA PRO A 103 18.76 -2.62 -15.56
C PRO A 103 17.75 -3.33 -14.65
N PRO A 104 16.85 -2.59 -13.96
CA PRO A 104 15.86 -3.23 -13.08
C PRO A 104 14.91 -4.22 -13.79
N ASP A 105 14.70 -4.06 -15.09
CA ASP A 105 13.89 -5.01 -15.87
C ASP A 105 14.57 -6.38 -16.02
N ASP A 106 15.89 -6.46 -15.82
CA ASP A 106 16.69 -7.71 -15.89
C ASP A 106 16.94 -8.33 -14.49
N TRP A 107 16.37 -7.75 -13.44
CA TRP A 107 16.50 -8.28 -12.07
C TRP A 107 15.65 -9.55 -11.87
N PRO A 108 15.91 -10.35 -10.82
CA PRO A 108 15.16 -11.58 -10.62
C PRO A 108 13.65 -11.35 -10.56
N ALA A 109 12.90 -11.89 -11.51
CA ALA A 109 11.47 -11.65 -11.65
C ALA A 109 10.66 -12.02 -10.39
N HIS A 110 11.11 -13.03 -9.64
CA HIS A 110 10.46 -13.43 -8.39
C HIS A 110 10.56 -12.39 -7.25
N TRP A 111 11.46 -11.41 -7.36
CA TRP A 111 11.51 -10.28 -6.42
C TRP A 111 10.36 -9.32 -6.62
N MET A 112 9.90 -9.19 -7.85
CA MET A 112 8.85 -8.26 -8.27
C MET A 112 7.46 -8.90 -8.27
N GLN A 113 7.37 -10.14 -7.84
CA GLN A 113 6.10 -10.85 -7.76
C GLN A 113 5.28 -10.29 -6.60
N VAL A 114 4.12 -9.75 -6.93
CA VAL A 114 3.09 -9.34 -5.96
C VAL A 114 2.04 -10.44 -5.91
N ASP A 115 1.79 -10.94 -4.70
CA ASP A 115 0.76 -11.95 -4.44
C ASP A 115 -0.53 -11.23 -4.03
N ASP A 116 -1.62 -11.46 -4.74
CA ASP A 116 -2.93 -10.89 -4.42
C ASP A 116 -3.60 -11.54 -3.21
N GLN A 117 -3.01 -12.64 -2.68
CA GLN A 117 -3.54 -13.40 -1.55
C GLN A 117 -4.94 -13.95 -1.79
N VAL A 118 -5.42 -13.95 -3.03
CA VAL A 118 -6.73 -14.49 -3.38
C VAL A 118 -6.67 -16.01 -3.36
N ARG A 119 -7.30 -16.61 -2.35
CA ARG A 119 -7.36 -18.06 -2.17
C ARG A 119 -8.64 -18.68 -2.74
N ARG A 120 -9.66 -17.85 -2.93
CA ARG A 120 -10.99 -18.25 -3.39
C ARG A 120 -11.59 -17.12 -4.21
N SER A 121 -11.96 -17.41 -5.44
CA SER A 121 -12.61 -16.47 -6.35
C SER A 121 -14.13 -16.64 -6.41
N ASP A 122 -14.62 -17.79 -5.98
CA ASP A 122 -15.97 -18.33 -6.20
C ASP A 122 -17.15 -17.48 -5.66
N VAL A 123 -16.94 -16.63 -4.64
CA VAL A 123 -18.05 -15.89 -4.00
C VAL A 123 -18.11 -14.43 -4.45
N LEU A 124 -16.97 -13.75 -4.49
CA LEU A 124 -16.91 -12.29 -4.74
C LEU A 124 -16.38 -11.95 -6.12
N LEU A 125 -15.44 -12.73 -6.65
CA LEU A 125 -14.73 -12.41 -7.89
C LEU A 125 -15.32 -13.08 -9.12
N ASP A 126 -15.89 -14.29 -8.97
CA ASP A 126 -16.48 -15.03 -10.09
C ASP A 126 -18.00 -14.78 -10.26
N THR A 127 -18.63 -14.13 -9.28
CA THR A 127 -20.04 -13.78 -9.37
C THR A 127 -20.21 -12.46 -10.11
N PRO A 128 -20.82 -12.41 -11.28
CA PRO A 128 -21.09 -11.17 -11.98
C PRO A 128 -22.08 -10.33 -11.16
N LEU A 129 -21.61 -9.19 -10.65
CA LEU A 129 -22.45 -8.23 -9.95
C LEU A 129 -23.04 -7.25 -10.97
N LEU A 130 -24.35 -7.29 -11.13
CA LEU A 130 -25.07 -6.27 -11.89
C LEU A 130 -25.11 -4.97 -11.08
N GLN A 131 -24.91 -3.86 -11.77
CA GLN A 131 -24.95 -2.54 -11.14
C GLN A 131 -26.26 -2.33 -10.37
N GLY A 132 -26.15 -1.94 -9.08
CA GLY A 132 -27.31 -1.71 -8.22
C GLY A 132 -27.98 -2.97 -7.64
N GLN A 133 -27.59 -4.17 -8.03
CA GLN A 133 -28.20 -5.42 -7.56
C GLN A 133 -28.18 -5.57 -6.04
N ALA A 134 -27.04 -5.25 -5.40
CA ALA A 134 -26.91 -5.31 -3.95
C ALA A 134 -27.83 -4.30 -3.24
N LEU A 135 -27.97 -3.11 -3.79
CA LEU A 135 -28.88 -2.09 -3.27
C LEU A 135 -30.34 -2.54 -3.39
N GLN A 136 -30.72 -3.06 -4.54
CA GLN A 136 -32.09 -3.59 -4.75
C GLN A 136 -32.41 -4.73 -3.79
N ALA A 137 -31.46 -5.67 -3.60
CA ALA A 137 -31.61 -6.77 -2.67
C ALA A 137 -31.76 -6.28 -1.22
N SER A 138 -30.98 -5.28 -0.82
CA SER A 138 -31.06 -4.65 0.49
C SER A 138 -32.39 -3.92 0.71
N GLN A 139 -32.87 -3.18 -0.28
CA GLN A 139 -34.18 -2.51 -0.22
C GLN A 139 -35.33 -3.52 -0.10
N LYS A 140 -35.31 -4.58 -0.89
CA LYS A 140 -36.31 -5.66 -0.83
C LYS A 140 -36.32 -6.38 0.52
N ARG A 141 -35.16 -6.62 1.10
CA ARG A 141 -34.98 -7.29 2.39
C ARG A 141 -35.33 -6.41 3.59
N GLY A 142 -35.12 -5.11 3.46
CA GLY A 142 -35.27 -4.12 4.53
C GLY A 142 -34.03 -3.91 5.37
N ALA A 143 -33.96 -2.76 6.00
CA ALA A 143 -32.76 -2.31 6.71
C ALA A 143 -32.35 -3.24 7.86
N GLN A 144 -33.31 -3.70 8.67
CA GLN A 144 -33.03 -4.53 9.84
C GLN A 144 -32.47 -5.91 9.43
N ALA A 145 -33.05 -6.54 8.43
CA ALA A 145 -32.55 -7.83 7.95
C ALA A 145 -31.16 -7.69 7.27
N THR A 146 -30.91 -6.58 6.58
CA THR A 146 -29.59 -6.26 6.03
C THR A 146 -28.54 -6.08 7.13
N LEU A 147 -28.86 -5.37 8.20
CA LEU A 147 -27.96 -5.21 9.35
C LEU A 147 -27.69 -6.53 10.06
N SER A 148 -28.70 -7.40 10.20
CA SER A 148 -28.54 -8.73 10.79
C SER A 148 -27.60 -9.60 9.96
N GLU A 149 -27.72 -9.57 8.64
CA GLU A 149 -26.81 -10.30 7.76
C GLU A 149 -25.38 -9.77 7.80
N LEU A 150 -25.20 -8.44 7.78
CA LEU A 150 -23.90 -7.82 7.99
C LEU A 150 -23.26 -8.22 9.33
N SER A 151 -24.08 -8.33 10.38
CA SER A 151 -23.59 -8.79 11.68
C SER A 151 -23.14 -10.25 11.63
N ALA A 152 -23.95 -11.11 11.00
CA ALA A 152 -23.65 -12.54 10.84
C ALA A 152 -22.39 -12.76 9.98
N SER A 153 -22.16 -11.93 8.96
CA SER A 153 -20.96 -11.99 8.11
C SER A 153 -19.67 -11.60 8.83
N ARG A 154 -19.77 -10.97 10.01
CA ARG A 154 -18.62 -10.44 10.76
C ARG A 154 -17.73 -9.46 9.97
N LEU A 155 -18.29 -8.79 8.97
CA LEU A 155 -17.56 -7.81 8.17
C LEU A 155 -17.02 -6.68 9.05
N ARG A 156 -15.76 -6.34 8.86
CA ARG A 156 -15.04 -5.30 9.61
C ARG A 156 -14.44 -4.26 8.67
N GLY A 157 -14.27 -3.05 9.19
CA GLY A 157 -13.53 -1.99 8.51
C GLY A 157 -12.07 -2.38 8.25
N ARG A 158 -11.51 -1.89 7.17
CA ARG A 158 -10.12 -2.15 6.72
C ARG A 158 -9.17 -0.96 6.93
N GLY A 159 -9.61 0.07 7.66
CA GLY A 159 -8.78 1.23 7.99
C GLY A 159 -7.86 1.04 9.20
N GLY A 160 -7.59 -0.21 9.62
CA GLY A 160 -6.68 -0.54 10.73
C GLY A 160 -7.39 -0.93 12.03
N ALA A 161 -8.44 -0.20 12.46
CA ALA A 161 -9.14 -0.47 13.73
C ALA A 161 -10.02 -1.72 13.72
N GLY A 162 -10.35 -2.27 12.56
CA GLY A 162 -11.18 -3.47 12.44
C GLY A 162 -12.60 -3.33 13.05
N PHE A 163 -13.15 -2.12 13.06
CA PHE A 163 -14.46 -1.85 13.67
C PHE A 163 -15.58 -2.60 12.93
N SER A 164 -16.53 -3.20 13.67
CA SER A 164 -17.64 -3.93 13.07
C SER A 164 -18.49 -3.04 12.15
N THR A 165 -18.63 -3.43 10.88
CA THR A 165 -19.42 -2.68 9.90
C THR A 165 -20.89 -2.63 10.27
N ALA A 166 -21.48 -3.75 10.73
CA ALA A 166 -22.86 -3.81 11.17
C ALA A 166 -23.12 -2.85 12.36
N ARG A 167 -22.22 -2.85 13.35
CA ARG A 167 -22.34 -1.93 14.49
C ARG A 167 -22.24 -0.48 14.07
N LYS A 168 -21.29 -0.15 13.18
CA LYS A 168 -21.16 1.21 12.65
C LYS A 168 -22.44 1.67 11.95
N TRP A 169 -23.03 0.82 11.11
CA TRP A 169 -24.23 1.16 10.38
C TRP A 169 -25.45 1.27 11.29
N SER A 170 -25.56 0.40 12.31
CA SER A 170 -26.62 0.50 13.34
C SER A 170 -26.53 1.82 14.11
N LEU A 171 -25.33 2.24 14.51
CA LEU A 171 -25.11 3.52 15.19
C LEU A 171 -25.48 4.70 14.27
N CYS A 172 -25.10 4.65 13.00
CA CYS A 172 -25.50 5.67 12.02
C CYS A 172 -27.02 5.73 11.79
N GLN A 173 -27.69 4.56 11.80
CA GLN A 173 -29.14 4.49 11.67
C GLN A 173 -29.85 5.09 12.91
N ALA A 174 -29.33 4.82 14.09
CA ALA A 174 -29.90 5.31 15.35
C ALA A 174 -29.60 6.80 15.63
N ALA A 175 -28.58 7.37 14.98
CA ALA A 175 -28.21 8.76 15.21
C ALA A 175 -29.35 9.71 14.79
N PRO A 176 -29.67 10.74 15.61
CA PRO A 176 -30.69 11.72 15.23
C PRO A 176 -30.26 12.51 13.99
N VAL A 177 -31.21 12.83 13.13
CA VAL A 177 -31.02 13.72 11.99
C VAL A 177 -31.69 15.05 12.34
N PRO A 178 -30.98 16.17 12.29
CA PRO A 178 -31.57 17.48 12.51
C PRO A 178 -32.73 17.74 11.52
N GLU A 179 -33.66 18.60 11.88
CA GLU A 179 -34.75 19.00 11.01
C GLU A 179 -34.16 19.57 9.69
N GLY A 180 -34.67 19.09 8.55
CA GLY A 180 -34.12 19.42 7.22
C GLY A 180 -32.75 18.80 6.88
N GLY A 181 -32.18 18.02 7.78
CA GLY A 181 -30.91 17.34 7.57
C GLY A 181 -31.03 16.07 6.72
N THR A 182 -29.90 15.63 6.18
CA THR A 182 -29.79 14.42 5.34
C THR A 182 -28.67 13.53 5.85
N ARG A 183 -28.86 12.21 5.78
CA ARG A 183 -27.76 11.26 5.91
C ARG A 183 -27.04 11.13 4.58
N VAL A 184 -25.72 11.23 4.63
CA VAL A 184 -24.86 11.02 3.47
C VAL A 184 -24.02 9.75 3.63
N VAL A 185 -23.76 9.06 2.54
CA VAL A 185 -22.81 7.95 2.48
C VAL A 185 -21.56 8.43 1.78
N VAL A 186 -20.42 8.29 2.42
CA VAL A 186 -19.12 8.63 1.85
C VAL A 186 -18.35 7.32 1.63
N CYS A 187 -18.02 7.04 0.38
CA CYS A 187 -17.12 5.95 0.02
C CYS A 187 -15.69 6.50 -0.02
N ASN A 188 -14.84 5.97 0.84
CA ASN A 188 -13.40 6.19 0.70
C ASN A 188 -12.89 5.25 -0.39
N ALA A 189 -12.54 5.81 -1.53
CA ALA A 189 -11.94 5.11 -2.67
C ALA A 189 -10.53 5.64 -2.95
N ASP A 190 -9.84 6.12 -1.91
CA ASP A 190 -8.45 6.56 -2.02
C ASP A 190 -7.53 5.36 -2.24
N GLU A 191 -6.67 5.46 -3.23
CA GLU A 191 -5.64 4.49 -3.58
C GLU A 191 -4.28 5.19 -3.78
N GLY A 192 -4.07 6.28 -3.06
CA GLY A 192 -2.93 7.17 -3.27
C GLY A 192 -1.63 6.70 -2.64
N GLU A 193 -1.55 5.55 -1.97
CA GLU A 193 -0.31 5.07 -1.38
C GLU A 193 0.70 4.69 -2.47
N PRO A 194 1.95 5.20 -2.38
CA PRO A 194 3.00 4.80 -3.28
C PRO A 194 3.20 3.27 -3.30
N GLY A 195 3.20 2.67 -4.48
CA GLY A 195 3.40 1.23 -4.64
C GLY A 195 2.15 0.36 -4.51
N THR A 196 0.97 0.93 -4.42
CA THR A 196 -0.30 0.18 -4.45
C THR A 196 -0.59 -0.28 -5.88
N PHE A 197 -0.09 -1.47 -6.23
CA PHE A 197 -0.18 -2.05 -7.59
C PHE A 197 -0.98 -3.35 -7.66
N LYS A 198 -1.70 -3.71 -6.63
CA LYS A 198 -2.50 -4.94 -6.57
C LYS A 198 -3.94 -4.72 -6.96
#